data_e89de8223c5deacdb48846cae28227e2
#
_entry.id   e89de8223c5deacdb48846cae28227e2
#
_cell.length_a   1.000
_cell.length_b   1.000
_cell.length_c   1.000
_cell.angle_alpha   90.00
_cell.angle_beta   90.00
_cell.angle_gamma   90.00
#
_symmetry.space_group_name_H-M   'P 1'
#
loop_
_entity.id
_entity.type
_entity.pdbx_description
1 polymer ?
#
loop_
_entity_poly.entity_id
_entity_poly.type
_entity_poly.pdbx_seq_one_letter_code
_entity_poly.pdbx_strand_id
1 'polypeptide(L)'
;GETRVAKDWQELQGRAFELASGSSGREPFELDREPMALRERYGMNPLGQNLLLARRLVESGVGFVTVNGWTGPAPGETGGGPPSSSWDMHGGEMGMGNAFGTGSYGMGWCLPRLDEALSALMVDLDARGLLERTLVVCVGEFGRTPRINAQGANPGRQHWPACYSAILAGGGIRGGAVYGQSDKIGASVKDKPVRPQDLGATIYHSLGVPLDLQVGKDGFTRAISSGQPLLSLFG
;
A
#
# COMPACT_ATOMS: atom_id res chain seq x y z
N GLY A 1 -1.13 41.36 1.81
CA GLY A 1 -1.72 40.37 2.68
C GLY A 1 -1.19 39.00 2.31
N GLU A 2 -0.92 38.14 3.29
CA GLU A 2 -0.52 36.77 3.06
C GLU A 2 -1.57 36.06 2.19
N THR A 3 -1.09 35.36 1.17
CA THR A 3 -1.97 34.56 0.32
C THR A 3 -2.51 33.36 1.10
N ARG A 4 -3.70 32.87 0.75
CA ARG A 4 -4.30 31.66 1.35
C ARG A 4 -3.30 30.49 1.36
N VAL A 5 -2.55 30.32 0.28
CA VAL A 5 -1.51 29.29 0.12
C VAL A 5 -0.40 29.43 1.17
N ALA A 6 0.01 30.66 1.52
CA ALA A 6 1.03 30.88 2.55
C ALA A 6 0.52 30.51 3.94
N LYS A 7 -0.75 30.79 4.25
CA LYS A 7 -1.38 30.39 5.52
C LYS A 7 -1.52 28.88 5.64
N ASP A 8 -2.01 28.23 4.58
CA ASP A 8 -2.15 26.77 4.54
C ASP A 8 -0.78 26.09 4.70
N TRP A 9 0.28 26.65 4.12
CA TRP A 9 1.65 26.18 4.26
C TRP A 9 2.19 26.33 5.68
N GLN A 10 1.97 27.49 6.32
CA GLN A 10 2.37 27.72 7.72
C GLN A 10 1.64 26.78 8.67
N GLU A 11 0.37 26.52 8.43
CA GLU A 11 -0.41 25.59 9.23
C GLU A 11 0.11 24.14 9.09
N LEU A 12 0.44 23.71 7.88
CA LEU A 12 1.07 22.42 7.62
C LEU A 12 2.46 22.30 8.27
N GLN A 13 3.27 23.35 8.20
CA GLN A 13 4.56 23.38 8.88
C GLN A 13 4.42 23.32 10.41
N GLY A 14 3.45 24.05 10.97
CA GLY A 14 3.14 24.01 12.39
C GLY A 14 2.76 22.61 12.85
N ARG A 15 1.85 21.95 12.13
CA ARG A 15 1.46 20.55 12.39
C ARG A 15 2.63 19.58 12.28
N ALA A 16 3.46 19.73 11.25
CA ALA A 16 4.65 18.89 11.08
C ALA A 16 5.65 19.07 12.22
N PHE A 17 5.83 20.31 12.69
CA PHE A 17 6.70 20.62 13.83
C PHE A 17 6.13 20.08 15.15
N GLU A 18 4.83 20.19 15.39
CA GLU A 18 4.16 19.59 16.55
C GLU A 18 4.28 18.07 16.55
N LEU A 19 4.09 17.42 15.39
CA LEU A 19 4.31 15.97 15.21
C LEU A 19 5.76 15.57 15.49
N ALA A 20 6.74 16.39 15.07
CA ALA A 20 8.15 16.08 15.24
C ALA A 20 8.69 16.36 16.63
N SER A 21 8.19 17.38 17.34
CA SER A 21 8.75 17.91 18.58
C SER A 21 7.86 17.74 19.81
N GLY A 22 6.56 17.54 19.65
CA GLY A 22 5.59 17.40 20.72
C GLY A 22 5.51 15.98 21.29
N SER A 23 5.09 15.86 22.57
CA SER A 23 4.77 14.55 23.16
C SER A 23 3.61 13.87 22.42
N SER A 24 2.67 14.62 21.88
CA SER A 24 1.57 14.15 21.02
C SER A 24 2.06 13.56 19.68
N GLY A 25 3.19 14.02 19.16
CA GLY A 25 3.77 13.48 17.92
C GLY A 25 4.41 12.11 18.09
N ARG A 26 4.81 11.72 19.30
CA ARG A 26 5.40 10.42 19.60
C ARG A 26 4.37 9.35 19.93
N GLU A 27 3.23 9.74 20.42
CA GLU A 27 2.18 8.83 20.86
C GLU A 27 1.74 7.81 19.81
N PRO A 28 1.56 8.13 18.52
CA PRO A 28 1.23 7.14 17.51
C PRO A 28 2.25 6.01 17.37
N PHE A 29 3.52 6.26 17.68
CA PHE A 29 4.61 5.28 17.58
C PHE A 29 4.69 4.33 18.79
N GLU A 30 3.98 4.61 19.87
CA GLU A 30 3.96 3.78 21.07
C GLU A 30 2.94 2.64 20.90
N LEU A 31 3.31 1.61 20.13
CA LEU A 31 2.43 0.47 19.82
C LEU A 31 2.10 -0.39 21.04
N ASP A 32 2.90 -0.32 22.08
CA ASP A 32 2.69 -0.99 23.36
C ASP A 32 1.49 -0.43 24.14
N ARG A 33 0.99 0.74 23.79
CA ARG A 33 -0.29 1.27 24.31
C ARG A 33 -1.51 0.56 23.74
N GLU A 34 -1.37 -0.15 22.62
CA GLU A 34 -2.48 -0.91 22.07
C GLU A 34 -2.66 -2.23 22.83
N PRO A 35 -3.90 -2.68 23.05
CA PRO A 35 -4.16 -3.96 23.67
C PRO A 35 -3.45 -5.10 22.92
N MET A 36 -2.84 -6.02 23.65
CA MET A 36 -2.13 -7.15 23.05
C MET A 36 -3.00 -7.93 22.07
N ALA A 37 -4.27 -8.17 22.41
CA ALA A 37 -5.22 -8.83 21.53
C ALA A 37 -5.43 -8.13 20.18
N LEU A 38 -5.38 -6.78 20.14
CA LEU A 38 -5.44 -6.04 18.89
C LEU A 38 -4.13 -6.19 18.10
N ARG A 39 -2.98 -6.10 18.76
CA ARG A 39 -1.68 -6.28 18.14
C ARG A 39 -1.54 -7.66 17.52
N GLU A 40 -1.98 -8.70 18.24
CA GLU A 40 -2.03 -10.08 17.74
C GLU A 40 -2.95 -10.23 16.54
N ARG A 41 -4.11 -9.55 16.54
CA ARG A 41 -5.04 -9.57 15.42
C ARG A 41 -4.44 -9.00 14.12
N TYR A 42 -3.58 -7.98 14.22
CA TYR A 42 -2.82 -7.47 13.07
C TYR A 42 -1.67 -8.41 12.65
N GLY A 43 -1.29 -9.34 13.51
CA GLY A 43 -0.12 -10.20 13.37
C GLY A 43 1.12 -9.62 14.03
N MET A 44 1.80 -10.43 14.84
CA MET A 44 3.05 -10.08 15.53
C MET A 44 4.26 -10.20 14.60
N ASN A 45 4.18 -9.54 13.47
CA ASN A 45 5.21 -9.50 12.42
C ASN A 45 5.35 -8.06 11.90
N PRO A 46 6.44 -7.71 11.17
CA PRO A 46 6.68 -6.35 10.72
C PRO A 46 5.53 -5.74 9.92
N LEU A 47 4.89 -6.47 9.00
CA LEU A 47 3.79 -5.97 8.22
C LEU A 47 2.58 -5.62 9.09
N GLY A 48 2.18 -6.55 9.98
CA GLY A 48 1.04 -6.34 10.87
C GLY A 48 1.24 -5.14 11.79
N GLN A 49 2.40 -5.05 12.44
CA GLN A 49 2.68 -3.94 13.35
C GLN A 49 2.85 -2.60 12.61
N ASN A 50 3.37 -2.60 11.38
CA ASN A 50 3.44 -1.40 10.55
C ASN A 50 2.06 -0.94 10.06
N LEU A 51 1.12 -1.84 9.75
CA LEU A 51 -0.25 -1.47 9.42
C LEU A 51 -1.00 -0.92 10.65
N LEU A 52 -0.75 -1.47 11.83
CA LEU A 52 -1.26 -0.90 13.09
C LEU A 52 -0.69 0.52 13.34
N LEU A 53 0.61 0.72 13.10
CA LEU A 53 1.22 2.05 13.16
C LEU A 53 0.58 3.00 12.13
N ALA A 54 0.35 2.55 10.91
CA ALA A 54 -0.30 3.36 9.88
C ALA A 54 -1.71 3.80 10.31
N ARG A 55 -2.51 2.92 10.92
CA ARG A 55 -3.81 3.28 11.48
C ARG A 55 -3.67 4.37 12.55
N ARG A 56 -2.73 4.23 13.48
CA ARG A 56 -2.47 5.23 14.54
C ARG A 56 -2.05 6.59 13.97
N LEU A 57 -1.20 6.58 12.94
CA LEU A 57 -0.78 7.82 12.26
C LEU A 57 -1.96 8.50 11.58
N VAL A 58 -2.81 7.75 10.87
CA VAL A 58 -4.03 8.31 10.25
C VAL A 58 -4.98 8.85 11.32
N GLU A 59 -5.17 8.14 12.42
CA GLU A 59 -6.00 8.56 13.55
C GLU A 59 -5.48 9.87 14.18
N SER A 60 -4.16 10.07 14.20
CA SER A 60 -3.53 11.32 14.67
C SER A 60 -3.55 12.45 13.63
N GLY A 61 -4.11 12.24 12.45
CA GLY A 61 -4.28 13.26 11.41
C GLY A 61 -3.19 13.30 10.34
N VAL A 62 -2.33 12.29 10.25
CA VAL A 62 -1.38 12.17 9.14
C VAL A 62 -2.15 11.88 7.85
N GLY A 63 -2.04 12.77 6.86
CA GLY A 63 -2.82 12.71 5.63
C GLY A 63 -2.38 11.66 4.62
N PHE A 64 -1.14 11.16 4.70
CA PHE A 64 -0.61 10.16 3.77
C PHE A 64 0.43 9.28 4.45
N VAL A 65 0.25 7.97 4.39
CA VAL A 65 1.15 6.98 4.98
C VAL A 65 1.49 5.91 3.94
N THR A 66 2.77 5.64 3.76
CA THR A 66 3.23 4.52 2.92
C THR A 66 3.81 3.42 3.82
N VAL A 67 3.33 2.20 3.64
CA VAL A 67 3.79 1.01 4.35
C VAL A 67 4.48 0.07 3.37
N ASN A 68 5.73 -0.30 3.71
CA ASN A 68 6.39 -1.39 3.00
C ASN A 68 5.79 -2.73 3.43
N GLY A 69 5.41 -3.56 2.46
CA GLY A 69 4.78 -4.85 2.67
C GLY A 69 5.67 -5.96 3.22
N TRP A 70 6.75 -5.63 3.94
CA TRP A 70 7.68 -6.62 4.49
C TRP A 70 7.06 -7.44 5.62
N THR A 71 7.01 -8.75 5.43
CA THR A 71 6.36 -9.69 6.35
C THR A 71 7.30 -10.25 7.43
N GLY A 72 8.58 -9.89 7.39
CA GLY A 72 9.59 -10.47 8.27
C GLY A 72 10.06 -11.85 7.81
N PRO A 73 11.10 -12.38 8.48
CA PRO A 73 11.63 -13.71 8.19
C PRO A 73 10.65 -14.82 8.62
N ALA A 74 10.67 -15.94 7.91
CA ALA A 74 9.97 -17.15 8.33
C ALA A 74 10.66 -17.78 9.54
N PRO A 75 9.94 -18.58 10.35
CA PRO A 75 10.51 -19.26 11.51
C PRO A 75 11.72 -20.12 11.14
N GLY A 76 12.80 -19.96 11.91
CA GLY A 76 14.07 -20.65 11.66
C GLY A 76 14.97 -20.02 10.61
N GLU A 77 14.52 -18.98 9.93
CA GLU A 77 15.34 -18.19 9.01
C GLU A 77 15.89 -16.96 9.72
N THR A 78 17.21 -16.79 9.71
CA THR A 78 17.86 -15.54 10.16
C THR A 78 17.73 -14.55 9.02
N GLY A 79 16.71 -13.70 9.08
CA GLY A 79 16.30 -12.79 8.04
C GLY A 79 17.47 -12.04 7.39
N GLY A 80 17.80 -12.41 6.19
CA GLY A 80 18.97 -11.95 5.50
C GLY A 80 18.71 -11.12 4.25
N GLY A 81 17.47 -10.88 3.88
CA GLY A 81 17.14 -10.07 2.72
C GLY A 81 16.66 -8.67 3.08
N PRO A 82 16.82 -7.69 2.19
CA PRO A 82 16.22 -6.38 2.38
C PRO A 82 14.69 -6.49 2.47
N PRO A 83 14.01 -5.56 3.18
CA PRO A 83 12.56 -5.56 3.32
C PRO A 83 11.78 -5.65 2.00
N SER A 84 12.38 -5.22 0.90
CA SER A 84 11.81 -5.28 -0.44
C SER A 84 11.75 -6.68 -1.05
N SER A 85 12.45 -7.67 -0.49
CA SER A 85 12.55 -9.01 -1.09
C SER A 85 11.50 -10.01 -0.61
N SER A 86 10.68 -9.68 0.38
CA SER A 86 9.63 -10.60 0.90
C SER A 86 8.67 -11.10 -0.17
N TRP A 87 8.40 -10.31 -1.19
CA TRP A 87 7.48 -10.62 -2.29
C TRP A 87 8.20 -11.08 -3.55
N ASP A 88 9.48 -11.40 -3.46
CA ASP A 88 10.24 -11.90 -4.58
C ASP A 88 9.78 -13.32 -4.94
N MET A 89 9.38 -13.50 -6.19
CA MET A 89 8.87 -14.77 -6.71
C MET A 89 9.70 -15.30 -7.87
N HIS A 90 10.94 -14.83 -8.07
CA HIS A 90 11.72 -15.22 -9.23
C HIS A 90 12.01 -16.71 -9.31
N GLY A 91 12.30 -17.36 -8.18
CA GLY A 91 12.64 -18.79 -8.14
C GLY A 91 13.92 -19.11 -8.93
N GLY A 92 14.08 -20.38 -9.29
CA GLY A 92 15.16 -20.85 -10.14
C GLY A 92 16.54 -20.78 -9.48
N GLU A 93 17.57 -20.56 -10.29
CA GLU A 93 18.98 -20.51 -9.85
C GLU A 93 19.35 -19.24 -9.09
N MET A 94 18.54 -18.19 -9.16
CA MET A 94 18.80 -16.95 -8.47
C MET A 94 18.62 -17.05 -6.95
N GLY A 95 18.11 -18.17 -6.45
CA GLY A 95 18.00 -18.48 -5.02
C GLY A 95 17.07 -17.58 -4.24
N MET A 96 16.40 -16.64 -4.89
CA MET A 96 15.48 -15.70 -4.29
C MET A 96 14.04 -16.06 -4.64
N GLY A 97 13.22 -16.22 -3.60
CA GLY A 97 11.80 -16.41 -3.73
C GLY A 97 11.35 -17.75 -4.29
N ASN A 98 10.13 -18.07 -3.96
CA ASN A 98 9.44 -19.23 -4.50
C ASN A 98 7.96 -18.87 -4.59
N ALA A 99 7.39 -18.99 -5.79
CA ALA A 99 5.98 -18.63 -6.01
C ALA A 99 5.01 -19.39 -5.08
N PHE A 100 5.41 -20.54 -4.54
CA PHE A 100 4.58 -21.40 -3.67
C PHE A 100 5.23 -21.73 -2.33
N GLY A 101 6.44 -21.23 -2.08
CA GLY A 101 7.20 -21.58 -0.88
C GLY A 101 6.63 -20.97 0.40
N THR A 102 7.00 -21.57 1.52
CA THR A 102 6.64 -21.12 2.88
C THR A 102 7.78 -20.39 3.60
N GLY A 103 8.94 -20.25 2.96
CA GLY A 103 10.05 -19.46 3.47
C GLY A 103 9.81 -17.95 3.30
N SER A 104 10.69 -17.14 3.85
CA SER A 104 10.57 -15.67 3.97
C SER A 104 10.29 -14.94 2.64
N TYR A 105 10.60 -15.57 1.51
CA TYR A 105 10.38 -15.03 0.17
C TYR A 105 9.30 -15.81 -0.61
N GLY A 106 8.47 -16.58 0.07
CA GLY A 106 7.43 -17.40 -0.54
C GLY A 106 6.03 -16.81 -0.36
N MET A 107 5.18 -16.98 -1.36
CA MET A 107 3.78 -16.56 -1.27
C MET A 107 3.02 -17.28 -0.14
N GLY A 108 3.39 -18.52 0.16
CA GLY A 108 2.82 -19.27 1.27
C GLY A 108 3.16 -18.70 2.65
N TRP A 109 4.20 -17.87 2.73
CA TRP A 109 4.53 -17.10 3.93
C TRP A 109 3.93 -15.69 3.89
N CYS A 110 4.12 -14.95 2.80
CA CYS A 110 3.78 -13.54 2.71
C CYS A 110 2.26 -13.29 2.60
N LEU A 111 1.56 -14.08 1.79
CA LEU A 111 0.14 -13.82 1.50
C LEU A 111 -0.78 -14.00 2.71
N PRO A 112 -0.66 -15.06 3.54
CA PRO A 112 -1.45 -15.18 4.76
C PRO A 112 -1.24 -14.01 5.73
N ARG A 113 -0.02 -13.46 5.81
CA ARG A 113 0.27 -12.32 6.68
C ARG A 113 -0.30 -11.02 6.16
N LEU A 114 -0.31 -10.85 4.83
CA LEU A 114 -1.01 -9.72 4.22
C LEU A 114 -2.51 -9.80 4.47
N ASP A 115 -3.10 -10.97 4.29
CA ASP A 115 -4.54 -11.20 4.51
C ASP A 115 -4.92 -10.90 5.97
N GLU A 116 -4.19 -11.45 6.93
CA GLU A 116 -4.36 -11.19 8.36
C GLU A 116 -4.27 -9.69 8.69
N ALA A 117 -3.18 -9.05 8.29
CA ALA A 117 -2.90 -7.68 8.63
C ALA A 117 -3.84 -6.68 7.94
N LEU A 118 -4.15 -6.92 6.65
CA LEU A 118 -5.05 -6.06 5.88
C LEU A 118 -6.50 -6.19 6.36
N SER A 119 -6.97 -7.40 6.66
CA SER A 119 -8.30 -7.61 7.22
C SER A 119 -8.46 -6.97 8.60
N ALA A 120 -7.42 -7.08 9.45
CA ALA A 120 -7.41 -6.40 10.75
C ALA A 120 -7.47 -4.87 10.59
N LEU A 121 -6.71 -4.31 9.65
CA LEU A 121 -6.73 -2.89 9.35
C LEU A 121 -8.12 -2.42 8.92
N MET A 122 -8.78 -3.15 8.01
CA MET A 122 -10.12 -2.78 7.54
C MET A 122 -11.13 -2.75 8.68
N VAL A 123 -11.14 -3.79 9.51
CA VAL A 123 -12.07 -3.88 10.64
C VAL A 123 -11.79 -2.80 11.70
N ASP A 124 -10.51 -2.50 11.98
CA ASP A 124 -10.14 -1.49 12.97
C ASP A 124 -10.45 -0.07 12.49
N LEU A 125 -10.20 0.25 11.21
CA LEU A 125 -10.59 1.53 10.61
C LEU A 125 -12.10 1.72 10.61
N ASP A 126 -12.87 0.68 10.27
CA ASP A 126 -14.33 0.72 10.25
C ASP A 126 -14.89 0.94 11.67
N ALA A 127 -14.44 0.14 12.64
CA ALA A 127 -14.86 0.26 14.05
C ALA A 127 -14.59 1.63 14.67
N ARG A 128 -13.61 2.38 14.13
CA ARG A 128 -13.26 3.73 14.56
C ARG A 128 -13.90 4.84 13.73
N GLY A 129 -14.71 4.49 12.72
CA GLY A 129 -15.28 5.46 11.78
C GLY A 129 -14.22 6.18 10.92
N LEU A 130 -13.07 5.56 10.73
CA LEU A 130 -11.96 6.09 9.93
C LEU A 130 -12.02 5.61 8.48
N LEU A 131 -12.65 4.46 8.20
CA LEU A 131 -12.64 3.82 6.88
C LEU A 131 -13.31 4.69 5.81
N GLU A 132 -14.38 5.40 6.15
CA GLU A 132 -15.08 6.27 5.20
C GLU A 132 -14.21 7.42 4.65
N ARG A 133 -13.24 7.88 5.45
CA ARG A 133 -12.33 8.99 5.10
C ARG A 133 -10.89 8.57 4.86
N THR A 134 -10.61 7.28 4.79
CA THR A 134 -9.27 6.74 4.57
C THR A 134 -9.27 5.81 3.38
N LEU A 135 -8.68 6.23 2.26
CA LEU A 135 -8.45 5.34 1.14
C LEU A 135 -7.26 4.43 1.46
N VAL A 136 -7.51 3.13 1.45
CA VAL A 136 -6.47 2.10 1.55
C VAL A 136 -6.18 1.56 0.16
N VAL A 137 -4.92 1.62 -0.26
CA VAL A 137 -4.44 1.08 -1.54
C VAL A 137 -3.38 0.03 -1.26
N CYS A 138 -3.63 -1.20 -1.71
CA CYS A 138 -2.65 -2.28 -1.69
C CYS A 138 -2.29 -2.67 -3.12
N VAL A 139 -1.05 -2.45 -3.50
CA VAL A 139 -0.59 -2.63 -4.88
C VAL A 139 0.89 -3.02 -4.91
N GLY A 140 1.27 -3.85 -5.88
CA GLY A 140 2.67 -4.08 -6.25
C GLY A 140 3.08 -3.16 -7.40
N GLU A 141 4.36 -3.13 -7.71
CA GLU A 141 4.93 -2.29 -8.79
C GLU A 141 4.64 -2.84 -10.18
N PHE A 142 4.51 -4.16 -10.31
CA PHE A 142 4.17 -4.88 -11.55
C PHE A 142 3.60 -6.26 -11.23
N GLY A 143 3.06 -6.94 -12.23
CA GLY A 143 2.59 -8.32 -12.15
C GLY A 143 3.71 -9.34 -12.33
N ARG A 144 3.32 -10.61 -12.36
CA ARG A 144 4.23 -11.74 -12.56
C ARG A 144 3.83 -12.54 -13.78
N THR A 145 4.80 -13.15 -14.47
CA THR A 145 4.56 -13.91 -15.70
C THR A 145 3.44 -14.94 -15.50
N PRO A 146 2.52 -15.10 -16.48
CA PRO A 146 1.46 -16.11 -16.41
C PRO A 146 2.03 -17.54 -16.32
N ARG A 147 3.14 -17.79 -16.99
CA ARG A 147 3.85 -19.07 -16.93
C ARG A 147 4.78 -19.13 -15.74
N ILE A 148 4.74 -20.24 -15.03
CA ILE A 148 5.66 -20.56 -13.96
C ILE A 148 6.95 -21.06 -14.58
N ASN A 149 8.08 -20.51 -14.16
CA ASN A 149 9.39 -21.07 -14.44
C ASN A 149 9.63 -22.21 -13.43
N ALA A 150 9.66 -23.43 -13.94
CA ALA A 150 9.88 -24.63 -13.15
C ALA A 150 11.33 -25.16 -13.23
N GLN A 151 12.27 -24.36 -13.73
CA GLN A 151 13.69 -24.72 -13.75
C GLN A 151 14.25 -24.65 -12.33
N GLY A 152 14.97 -25.71 -11.92
CA GLY A 152 15.53 -25.82 -10.58
C GLY A 152 14.52 -26.27 -9.51
N ALA A 153 14.94 -26.25 -8.25
CA ALA A 153 14.15 -26.72 -7.11
C ALA A 153 13.02 -25.74 -6.68
N ASN A 154 13.13 -24.49 -7.10
CA ASN A 154 12.20 -23.42 -6.68
C ASN A 154 11.44 -22.88 -7.90
N PRO A 155 10.17 -23.25 -8.07
CA PRO A 155 9.34 -22.67 -9.12
C PRO A 155 9.11 -21.18 -8.87
N GLY A 156 9.19 -20.38 -9.93
CA GLY A 156 9.09 -18.94 -9.83
C GLY A 156 8.34 -18.28 -10.97
N ARG A 157 8.16 -16.97 -10.86
CA ARG A 157 7.52 -16.12 -11.87
C ARG A 157 8.31 -14.82 -12.01
N GLN A 158 8.59 -14.44 -13.25
CA GLN A 158 9.35 -13.24 -13.58
C GLN A 158 8.46 -11.97 -13.57
N HIS A 159 9.08 -10.81 -13.77
CA HIS A 159 8.37 -9.54 -13.92
C HIS A 159 7.43 -9.55 -15.13
N TRP A 160 6.23 -9.02 -14.95
CA TRP A 160 5.23 -8.92 -16.01
C TRP A 160 4.42 -7.64 -15.87
N PRO A 161 4.86 -6.52 -16.44
CA PRO A 161 4.20 -5.22 -16.25
C PRO A 161 2.87 -5.09 -16.99
N ALA A 162 2.57 -6.01 -17.91
CA ALA A 162 1.40 -5.90 -18.79
C ALA A 162 0.06 -6.15 -18.08
N CYS A 163 0.07 -6.85 -16.95
CA CYS A 163 -1.17 -7.16 -16.22
C CYS A 163 -0.90 -7.46 -14.75
N TYR A 164 -1.57 -6.73 -13.86
CA TYR A 164 -1.57 -6.98 -12.41
C TYR A 164 -2.80 -6.35 -11.76
N SER A 165 -3.02 -6.65 -10.49
CA SER A 165 -4.19 -6.20 -9.74
C SER A 165 -3.81 -5.30 -8.59
N ALA A 166 -4.72 -4.41 -8.20
CA ALA A 166 -4.65 -3.62 -6.98
C ALA A 166 -5.92 -3.82 -6.16
N ILE A 167 -5.84 -3.59 -4.85
CA ILE A 167 -6.97 -3.56 -3.93
C ILE A 167 -7.16 -2.12 -3.47
N LEU A 168 -8.38 -1.61 -3.55
CA LEU A 168 -8.78 -0.32 -3.02
C LEU A 168 -9.92 -0.54 -2.03
N ALA A 169 -9.87 0.15 -0.89
CA ALA A 169 -10.93 0.07 0.11
C ALA A 169 -11.05 1.40 0.87
N GLY A 170 -12.22 1.69 1.42
CA GLY A 170 -12.48 2.93 2.16
C GLY A 170 -12.45 4.18 1.29
N GLY A 171 -12.45 5.36 1.92
CA GLY A 171 -12.38 6.65 1.22
C GLY A 171 -13.47 6.85 0.15
N GLY A 172 -14.67 6.30 0.35
CA GLY A 172 -15.78 6.38 -0.61
C GLY A 172 -15.75 5.30 -1.70
N ILE A 173 -14.80 4.38 -1.70
CA ILE A 173 -14.77 3.24 -2.66
C ILE A 173 -15.90 2.26 -2.34
N ARG A 174 -16.66 1.85 -3.35
CA ARG A 174 -17.71 0.84 -3.21
C ARG A 174 -17.11 -0.53 -2.93
N GLY A 175 -17.44 -1.09 -1.77
CA GLY A 175 -17.02 -2.44 -1.39
C GLY A 175 -17.59 -3.52 -2.31
N GLY A 176 -16.84 -4.63 -2.49
CA GLY A 176 -17.27 -5.78 -3.30
C GLY A 176 -17.27 -5.56 -4.81
N ALA A 177 -16.85 -4.40 -5.31
CA ALA A 177 -16.77 -4.12 -6.74
C ALA A 177 -15.51 -4.74 -7.37
N VAL A 178 -15.66 -5.24 -8.59
CA VAL A 178 -14.53 -5.66 -9.44
C VAL A 178 -14.49 -4.73 -10.65
N TYR A 179 -13.34 -4.11 -10.89
CA TYR A 179 -13.13 -3.19 -12.00
C TYR A 179 -12.05 -3.74 -12.93
N GLY A 180 -12.43 -3.86 -14.21
CA GLY A 180 -11.53 -4.42 -15.22
C GLY A 180 -11.45 -5.95 -15.21
N GLN A 181 -10.82 -6.49 -16.24
CA GLN A 181 -10.67 -7.92 -16.42
C GLN A 181 -9.41 -8.23 -17.22
N SER A 182 -8.70 -9.28 -16.82
CA SER A 182 -7.63 -9.86 -17.61
C SER A 182 -8.14 -10.85 -18.64
N ASP A 183 -7.27 -11.28 -19.55
CA ASP A 183 -7.48 -12.47 -20.35
C ASP A 183 -7.50 -13.75 -19.46
N LYS A 184 -7.80 -14.88 -20.07
CA LYS A 184 -7.98 -16.16 -19.36
C LYS A 184 -6.73 -16.66 -18.61
N ILE A 185 -5.55 -16.18 -18.99
CA ILE A 185 -4.28 -16.60 -18.39
C ILE A 185 -3.61 -15.49 -17.58
N GLY A 186 -4.25 -14.31 -17.42
CA GLY A 186 -3.69 -13.18 -16.67
C GLY A 186 -2.48 -12.52 -17.35
N ALA A 187 -2.34 -12.67 -18.69
CA ALA A 187 -1.23 -12.10 -19.41
C ALA A 187 -1.45 -10.65 -19.84
N SER A 188 -2.68 -10.29 -20.17
CA SER A 188 -3.01 -8.96 -20.69
C SER A 188 -4.32 -8.46 -20.10
N VAL A 189 -4.45 -7.16 -19.98
CA VAL A 189 -5.73 -6.54 -19.62
C VAL A 189 -6.67 -6.60 -20.82
N LYS A 190 -7.87 -7.15 -20.63
CA LYS A 190 -8.89 -7.34 -21.65
C LYS A 190 -9.96 -6.27 -21.64
N ASP A 191 -10.33 -5.81 -20.46
CA ASP A 191 -11.41 -4.83 -20.28
C ASP A 191 -11.03 -3.80 -19.22
N LYS A 192 -11.45 -2.56 -19.41
CA LYS A 192 -11.25 -1.42 -18.51
C LYS A 192 -9.80 -1.33 -17.98
N PRO A 193 -8.82 -1.09 -18.84
CA PRO A 193 -7.43 -0.96 -18.40
C PRO A 193 -7.26 0.22 -17.45
N VAL A 194 -6.47 0.01 -16.39
CA VAL A 194 -6.05 1.07 -15.45
C VAL A 194 -4.54 1.26 -15.61
N ARG A 195 -4.15 2.46 -15.96
CA ARG A 195 -2.73 2.82 -16.02
C ARG A 195 -2.25 3.29 -14.64
N PRO A 196 -0.95 3.21 -14.34
CA PRO A 196 -0.41 3.76 -13.09
C PRO A 196 -0.79 5.22 -12.84
N GLN A 197 -0.86 6.03 -13.90
CA GLN A 197 -1.28 7.42 -13.83
C GLN A 197 -2.75 7.57 -13.40
N ASP A 198 -3.62 6.64 -13.79
CA ASP A 198 -5.04 6.65 -13.43
C ASP A 198 -5.22 6.27 -11.95
N LEU A 199 -4.43 5.33 -11.45
CA LEU A 199 -4.38 5.01 -10.02
C LEU A 199 -3.88 6.21 -9.21
N GLY A 200 -2.80 6.86 -9.66
CA GLY A 200 -2.29 8.09 -9.04
C GLY A 200 -3.32 9.22 -9.02
N ALA A 201 -4.03 9.44 -10.15
CA ALA A 201 -5.11 10.41 -10.23
C ALA A 201 -6.27 10.08 -9.27
N THR A 202 -6.58 8.79 -9.08
CA THR A 202 -7.59 8.33 -8.13
C THR A 202 -7.20 8.64 -6.69
N ILE A 203 -5.93 8.44 -6.33
CA ILE A 203 -5.39 8.79 -5.01
C ILE A 203 -5.47 10.31 -4.78
N TYR A 204 -5.03 11.13 -5.75
CA TYR A 204 -5.13 12.58 -5.64
C TYR A 204 -6.57 13.05 -5.53
N HIS A 205 -7.48 12.47 -6.31
CA HIS A 205 -8.91 12.76 -6.20
C HIS A 205 -9.45 12.49 -4.78
N SER A 206 -9.09 11.35 -4.19
CA SER A 206 -9.50 11.01 -2.81
C SER A 206 -8.92 11.95 -1.76
N LEU A 207 -7.75 12.53 -2.01
CA LEU A 207 -7.12 13.53 -1.15
C LEU A 207 -7.67 14.95 -1.37
N GLY A 208 -8.58 15.15 -2.32
CA GLY A 208 -9.10 16.47 -2.69
C GLY A 208 -8.07 17.35 -3.40
N VAL A 209 -7.01 16.77 -3.97
CA VAL A 209 -5.97 17.49 -4.71
C VAL A 209 -6.41 17.66 -6.17
N PRO A 210 -6.52 18.91 -6.68
CA PRO A 210 -6.84 19.14 -8.08
C PRO A 210 -5.78 18.54 -9.01
N LEU A 211 -6.20 17.79 -10.03
CA LEU A 211 -5.27 17.08 -10.92
C LEU A 211 -4.50 18.02 -11.86
N ASP A 212 -5.03 19.20 -12.11
CA ASP A 212 -4.42 20.28 -12.90
C ASP A 212 -3.50 21.18 -12.07
N LEU A 213 -3.36 20.91 -10.76
CA LEU A 213 -2.42 21.62 -9.89
C LEU A 213 -1.03 21.58 -10.51
N GLN A 214 -0.49 22.77 -10.79
CA GLN A 214 0.84 22.89 -11.38
C GLN A 214 1.92 22.73 -10.32
N VAL A 215 2.79 21.76 -10.50
CA VAL A 215 3.93 21.50 -9.62
C VAL A 215 5.22 21.52 -10.43
N GLY A 216 6.28 22.00 -9.84
CA GLY A 216 7.60 22.00 -10.47
C GLY A 216 8.59 22.86 -9.72
N LYS A 217 9.87 22.65 -10.04
CA LYS A 217 11.01 23.46 -9.62
C LYS A 217 11.65 24.07 -10.87
N ASP A 218 12.45 25.11 -10.69
CA ASP A 218 13.31 25.69 -11.74
C ASP A 218 12.54 26.27 -12.96
N GLY A 219 11.32 26.79 -12.73
CA GLY A 219 10.52 27.43 -13.76
C GLY A 219 9.79 26.48 -14.71
N PHE A 220 9.97 25.17 -14.56
CA PHE A 220 9.21 24.17 -15.30
C PHE A 220 8.06 23.64 -14.44
N THR A 221 6.84 23.95 -14.82
CA THR A 221 5.65 23.43 -14.15
C THR A 221 4.95 22.39 -15.02
N ARG A 222 4.37 21.40 -14.38
CA ARG A 222 3.52 20.38 -15.01
C ARG A 222 2.37 20.05 -14.09
N ALA A 223 1.26 19.59 -14.66
CA ALA A 223 0.15 19.09 -13.87
C ALA A 223 0.60 17.92 -12.97
N ILE A 224 0.09 17.86 -11.74
CA ILE A 224 0.47 16.84 -10.75
C ILE A 224 0.12 15.43 -11.23
N SER A 225 -0.89 15.29 -12.09
CA SER A 225 -1.27 14.05 -12.72
C SER A 225 -1.73 14.25 -14.17
N SER A 226 -1.39 13.28 -15.01
CA SER A 226 -1.92 13.16 -16.39
C SER A 226 -2.95 12.03 -16.51
N GLY A 227 -3.28 11.36 -15.42
CA GLY A 227 -4.23 10.24 -15.38
C GLY A 227 -5.67 10.70 -15.26
N GLN A 228 -6.59 9.74 -15.40
CA GLN A 228 -8.01 9.90 -15.18
C GLN A 228 -8.44 9.16 -13.92
N PRO A 229 -9.08 9.82 -12.94
CA PRO A 229 -9.51 9.14 -11.71
C PRO A 229 -10.62 8.15 -12.01
N LEU A 230 -10.63 7.03 -11.32
CA LEU A 230 -11.59 5.94 -11.47
C LEU A 230 -12.90 6.26 -10.74
N LEU A 231 -13.58 7.32 -11.14
CA LEU A 231 -14.79 7.84 -10.46
C LEU A 231 -15.90 6.80 -10.33
N SER A 232 -15.98 5.84 -11.24
CA SER A 232 -16.97 4.77 -11.19
C SER A 232 -16.76 3.79 -10.03
N LEU A 233 -15.65 3.83 -9.33
CA LEU A 233 -15.39 3.05 -8.12
C LEU A 233 -15.97 3.69 -6.85
N PHE A 234 -16.25 4.98 -6.88
CA PHE A 234 -16.84 5.70 -5.75
C PHE A 234 -18.36 5.53 -5.74
N GLY A 235 -18.95 5.46 -4.53
CA GLY A 235 -20.37 5.29 -4.30
C GLY A 235 -21.04 6.48 -3.67
#